data_b7409ef163961afedf162da73082f2bc
#
_entry.id   b7409ef163961afedf162da73082f2bc
#
_cell.length_a   1.000
_cell.length_b   1.000
_cell.length_c   1.000
_cell.angle_alpha   90.00
_cell.angle_beta   90.00
_cell.angle_gamma   90.00
#
_symmetry.space_group_name_H-M   'P 1'
#
loop_
_entity.id
_entity.type
_entity.pdbx_description
1 polymer ?
#
loop_
_entity_poly.entity_id
_entity_poly.type
_entity_poly.pdbx_seq_one_letter_code
_entity_poly.pdbx_strand_id
1 'polypeptide(L)'
;MGYFLGIDIGGTLIKAGLYRANGEEIAVAECDGETVSPQPGFSEREMEPLWRDLCQTIRQVLSLAGITGDRVRGVSFSSHGKGLYAIDKKGQPVRNGIVSSDTRAGAMVVQLQQQGIEAVTYPRSLQPIWNSHPAVLLRWLKQHEPAQYEAIDRVLMAHDYLRFRLTGEATAEITNISGSNLFNQQTADYDPVLMAAFGIEEVADKTAPLLGSAELAGQVTATAAGQCGLPAGTAVYGGLFDVVGAALCSGVVDDRTLSAVAGTWSIATCVTENLIPSSHPFAWGRYCMEGRYFVHEGSPTSASNLAWFLRQFCDNDHQRYAQFNRWVQERSKQPSDITFLPYLFGSNLGSNLPGGLIGLGGHHDMADIVHAIYQGIVFSHLVHQDRLVALNPRVERIRMTGGPTQSDVWMQMFANAGNLPLEVVNIQQSGCRAAAICAAVGAGEYSSFTEAVQVIQPEVHTYYPDAAANRRLRDRFAGYLNIAQALNEANQHANH
;
A
#
# COMPACT_ATOMS: atom_id res chain seq x y z
N MET A 1 -13.91 -22.97 -19.83
CA MET A 1 -13.54 -21.67 -19.23
C MET A 1 -12.56 -21.94 -18.11
N GLY A 2 -11.43 -21.22 -18.08
CA GLY A 2 -10.43 -21.35 -17.03
C GLY A 2 -10.56 -20.23 -16.00
N TYR A 3 -9.84 -20.37 -14.90
CA TYR A 3 -9.81 -19.43 -13.79
C TYR A 3 -8.42 -18.83 -13.63
N PHE A 4 -8.34 -17.68 -12.98
CA PHE A 4 -7.10 -17.01 -12.57
C PHE A 4 -7.05 -16.94 -11.06
N LEU A 5 -5.92 -17.33 -10.50
CA LEU A 5 -5.67 -17.32 -9.07
C LEU A 5 -4.83 -16.10 -8.73
N GLY A 6 -5.42 -15.19 -7.96
CA GLY A 6 -4.71 -14.05 -7.38
C GLY A 6 -4.41 -14.30 -5.92
N ILE A 7 -3.16 -14.07 -5.54
CA ILE A 7 -2.66 -14.24 -4.17
C ILE A 7 -2.29 -12.87 -3.62
N ASP A 8 -2.73 -12.56 -2.40
CA ASP A 8 -2.41 -11.30 -1.72
C ASP A 8 -1.71 -11.56 -0.40
N ILE A 9 -0.48 -11.08 -0.30
CA ILE A 9 0.38 -11.22 0.89
C ILE A 9 0.40 -9.90 1.63
N GLY A 10 -0.60 -9.71 2.47
CA GLY A 10 -0.70 -8.52 3.33
C GLY A 10 0.22 -8.59 4.55
N GLY A 11 0.23 -7.53 5.36
CA GLY A 11 1.01 -7.47 6.60
C GLY A 11 0.56 -8.47 7.68
N THR A 12 -0.72 -8.86 7.69
CA THR A 12 -1.33 -9.73 8.73
C THR A 12 -2.07 -10.93 8.16
N LEU A 13 -2.47 -10.89 6.89
CA LEU A 13 -3.26 -11.93 6.24
C LEU A 13 -2.60 -12.40 4.95
N ILE A 14 -2.78 -13.66 4.64
CA ILE A 14 -2.50 -14.27 3.34
C ILE A 14 -3.86 -14.62 2.75
N LYS A 15 -4.12 -14.17 1.53
CA LYS A 15 -5.38 -14.42 0.84
C LYS A 15 -5.13 -15.04 -0.53
N ALA A 16 -6.03 -15.90 -0.93
CA ALA A 16 -6.08 -16.45 -2.29
C ALA A 16 -7.50 -16.30 -2.84
N GLY A 17 -7.63 -15.65 -3.97
CA GLY A 17 -8.90 -15.43 -4.64
C GLY A 17 -8.91 -16.06 -6.02
N LEU A 18 -10.00 -16.72 -6.36
CA LEU A 18 -10.22 -17.35 -7.66
C LEU A 18 -11.23 -16.55 -8.45
N TYR A 19 -10.84 -16.15 -9.66
CA TYR A 19 -11.61 -15.27 -10.52
C TYR A 19 -11.80 -15.85 -11.92
N ARG A 20 -12.92 -15.53 -12.56
CA ARG A 20 -13.06 -15.66 -14.01
C ARG A 20 -12.38 -14.52 -14.74
N ALA A 21 -12.15 -14.69 -16.03
CA ALA A 21 -11.57 -13.65 -16.86
C ALA A 21 -12.33 -12.31 -16.80
N ASN A 22 -13.66 -12.35 -16.71
CA ASN A 22 -14.51 -11.15 -16.59
C ASN A 22 -14.47 -10.48 -15.19
N GLY A 23 -13.57 -10.94 -14.29
CA GLY A 23 -13.43 -10.39 -12.95
C GLY A 23 -14.43 -10.91 -11.92
N GLU A 24 -15.31 -11.83 -12.29
CA GLU A 24 -16.24 -12.48 -11.35
C GLU A 24 -15.45 -13.29 -10.31
N GLU A 25 -15.65 -12.95 -9.04
CA GLU A 25 -15.08 -13.67 -7.91
C GLU A 25 -15.84 -14.96 -7.67
N ILE A 26 -15.15 -16.09 -7.63
CA ILE A 26 -15.74 -17.42 -7.44
C ILE A 26 -15.62 -17.86 -6.00
N ALA A 27 -14.43 -17.70 -5.43
CA ALA A 27 -14.14 -18.02 -4.03
C ALA A 27 -12.93 -17.23 -3.55
N VAL A 28 -12.89 -16.98 -2.25
CA VAL A 28 -11.72 -16.45 -1.55
C VAL A 28 -11.47 -17.29 -0.30
N ALA A 29 -10.23 -17.59 -0.06
CA ALA A 29 -9.74 -18.18 1.18
C ALA A 29 -8.71 -17.25 1.81
N GLU A 30 -8.64 -17.25 3.14
CA GLU A 30 -7.65 -16.47 3.88
C GLU A 30 -7.14 -17.26 5.09
N CYS A 31 -5.93 -16.95 5.50
CA CYS A 31 -5.37 -17.39 6.77
C CYS A 31 -4.58 -16.24 7.41
N ASP A 32 -4.43 -16.31 8.72
CA ASP A 32 -3.59 -15.39 9.46
C ASP A 32 -2.13 -15.57 9.03
N GLY A 33 -1.47 -14.49 8.66
CA GLY A 33 -0.04 -14.46 8.43
C GLY A 33 0.68 -14.14 9.74
N GLU A 34 1.15 -15.17 10.43
CA GLU A 34 1.81 -14.98 11.71
C GLU A 34 3.07 -14.11 11.55
N THR A 35 3.13 -13.07 12.35
CA THR A 35 4.28 -12.16 12.44
C THR A 35 4.88 -12.30 13.83
N VAL A 36 6.17 -12.59 13.91
CA VAL A 36 6.92 -12.70 15.15
C VAL A 36 7.68 -11.39 15.44
N SER A 37 7.75 -11.01 16.70
CA SER A 37 8.49 -9.84 17.15
C SER A 37 9.55 -10.26 18.17
N PRO A 38 10.74 -10.70 17.72
CA PRO A 38 11.79 -11.17 18.63
C PRO A 38 12.28 -10.10 19.61
N GLN A 39 12.22 -8.83 19.20
CA GLN A 39 12.62 -7.67 19.98
C GLN A 39 11.70 -6.48 19.65
N PRO A 40 11.61 -5.46 20.51
CA PRO A 40 10.87 -4.24 20.21
C PRO A 40 11.34 -3.61 18.90
N GLY A 41 10.40 -3.29 18.02
CA GLY A 41 10.66 -2.72 16.69
C GLY A 41 10.96 -3.76 15.60
N PHE A 42 11.16 -5.03 15.94
CA PHE A 42 11.33 -6.10 14.98
C PHE A 42 9.97 -6.67 14.57
N SER A 43 9.80 -6.91 13.28
CA SER A 43 8.61 -7.51 12.72
C SER A 43 9.02 -8.47 11.60
N GLU A 44 8.89 -9.77 11.85
CA GLU A 44 9.44 -10.83 11.02
C GLU A 44 8.39 -11.89 10.68
N ARG A 45 8.62 -12.62 9.59
CA ARG A 45 7.88 -13.82 9.22
C ARG A 45 8.80 -15.02 9.08
N GLU A 46 8.43 -16.12 9.70
CA GLU A 46 9.08 -17.39 9.46
C GLU A 46 8.77 -17.90 8.05
N MET A 47 9.80 -18.20 7.28
CA MET A 47 9.70 -18.41 5.84
C MET A 47 9.01 -19.72 5.47
N GLU A 48 9.25 -20.81 6.22
CA GLU A 48 8.60 -22.10 5.97
C GLU A 48 7.12 -22.14 6.42
N PRO A 49 6.74 -21.59 7.59
CA PRO A 49 5.34 -21.37 7.89
C PRO A 49 4.63 -20.53 6.83
N LEU A 50 5.19 -19.41 6.40
CA LEU A 50 4.63 -18.56 5.35
C LEU A 50 4.35 -19.34 4.04
N TRP A 51 5.28 -20.17 3.63
CA TRP A 51 5.10 -21.03 2.44
C TRP A 51 4.00 -22.07 2.64
N ARG A 52 3.99 -22.76 3.78
CA ARG A 52 2.98 -23.77 4.11
C ARG A 52 1.58 -23.18 4.16
N ASP A 53 1.45 -22.00 4.77
CA ASP A 53 0.18 -21.29 4.92
C ASP A 53 -0.34 -20.85 3.54
N LEU A 54 0.53 -20.35 2.65
CA LEU A 54 0.18 -20.07 1.26
C LEU A 54 -0.34 -21.34 0.55
N CYS A 55 0.39 -22.46 0.65
CA CYS A 55 -0.03 -23.72 0.02
C CYS A 55 -1.40 -24.20 0.55
N GLN A 56 -1.65 -24.04 1.85
CA GLN A 56 -2.93 -24.38 2.45
C GLN A 56 -4.05 -23.47 1.94
N THR A 57 -3.81 -22.16 1.86
CA THR A 57 -4.78 -21.18 1.39
C THR A 57 -5.15 -21.43 -0.09
N ILE A 58 -4.18 -21.80 -0.93
CA ILE A 58 -4.45 -22.22 -2.32
C ILE A 58 -5.33 -23.46 -2.37
N ARG A 59 -5.03 -24.50 -1.59
CA ARG A 59 -5.90 -25.71 -1.54
C ARG A 59 -7.30 -25.39 -1.03
N GLN A 60 -7.41 -24.52 -0.06
CA GLN A 60 -8.69 -24.11 0.52
C GLN A 60 -9.55 -23.36 -0.50
N VAL A 61 -9.01 -22.39 -1.26
CA VAL A 61 -9.79 -21.67 -2.28
C VAL A 61 -10.26 -22.58 -3.40
N LEU A 62 -9.44 -23.55 -3.85
CA LEU A 62 -9.84 -24.55 -4.83
C LEU A 62 -10.99 -25.42 -4.31
N SER A 63 -10.92 -25.87 -3.06
CA SER A 63 -11.98 -26.63 -2.41
C SER A 63 -13.28 -25.83 -2.25
N LEU A 64 -13.20 -24.57 -1.82
CA LEU A 64 -14.36 -23.67 -1.71
C LEU A 64 -15.04 -23.44 -3.06
N ALA A 65 -14.25 -23.34 -4.13
CA ALA A 65 -14.73 -23.18 -5.49
C ALA A 65 -15.27 -24.49 -6.09
N GLY A 66 -15.04 -25.66 -5.46
CA GLY A 66 -15.43 -26.96 -5.99
C GLY A 66 -14.72 -27.34 -7.29
N ILE A 67 -13.46 -26.90 -7.48
CA ILE A 67 -12.68 -27.16 -8.69
C ILE A 67 -11.34 -27.84 -8.35
N THR A 68 -10.75 -28.46 -9.35
CA THR A 68 -9.37 -28.96 -9.32
C THR A 68 -8.39 -27.95 -9.89
N GLY A 69 -7.13 -28.01 -9.49
CA GLY A 69 -6.09 -27.05 -9.87
C GLY A 69 -5.83 -26.95 -11.38
N ASP A 70 -6.14 -28.00 -12.16
CA ASP A 70 -6.00 -28.01 -13.63
C ASP A 70 -6.93 -27.00 -14.34
N ARG A 71 -7.92 -26.48 -13.65
CA ARG A 71 -8.80 -25.42 -14.16
C ARG A 71 -8.18 -24.01 -14.00
N VAL A 72 -7.07 -23.89 -13.27
CA VAL A 72 -6.33 -22.64 -13.08
C VAL A 72 -5.37 -22.42 -14.24
N ARG A 73 -5.61 -21.37 -15.04
CA ARG A 73 -4.80 -21.02 -16.22
C ARG A 73 -3.56 -20.20 -15.87
N GLY A 74 -3.58 -19.50 -14.75
CA GLY A 74 -2.47 -18.68 -14.31
C GLY A 74 -2.61 -18.22 -12.88
N VAL A 75 -1.45 -17.98 -12.26
CA VAL A 75 -1.31 -17.52 -10.89
C VAL A 75 -0.49 -16.24 -10.90
N SER A 76 -0.84 -15.27 -10.06
CA SER A 76 -0.01 -14.10 -9.81
C SER A 76 -0.21 -13.58 -8.39
N PHE A 77 0.56 -12.56 -8.02
CA PHE A 77 0.71 -12.11 -6.65
C PHE A 77 0.47 -10.60 -6.50
N SER A 78 -0.07 -10.21 -5.36
CA SER A 78 0.02 -8.89 -4.77
C SER A 78 0.70 -9.02 -3.42
N SER A 79 1.50 -8.05 -3.01
CA SER A 79 2.05 -8.04 -1.66
C SER A 79 2.33 -6.64 -1.14
N HIS A 80 2.51 -6.58 0.19
CA HIS A 80 3.07 -5.37 0.79
C HIS A 80 4.40 -5.01 0.14
N GLY A 81 4.67 -3.74 0.01
CA GLY A 81 5.97 -3.22 -0.43
C GLY A 81 6.99 -3.21 0.70
N LYS A 82 8.25 -2.97 0.34
CA LYS A 82 9.36 -2.90 1.30
C LYS A 82 9.61 -4.24 2.00
N GLY A 83 10.43 -4.26 3.05
CA GLY A 83 10.84 -5.51 3.69
C GLY A 83 11.96 -6.23 2.93
N LEU A 84 12.37 -7.41 3.41
CA LEU A 84 13.48 -8.17 2.86
C LEU A 84 13.28 -9.67 3.08
N TYR A 85 13.32 -10.46 1.99
CA TYR A 85 13.12 -11.91 1.97
C TYR A 85 14.26 -12.59 1.19
N ALA A 86 15.47 -12.55 1.73
CA ALA A 86 16.68 -12.98 1.04
C ALA A 86 16.92 -14.50 1.10
N ILE A 87 17.51 -15.04 0.04
CA ILE A 87 17.87 -16.45 -0.07
C ILE A 87 19.37 -16.63 -0.32
N ASP A 88 19.88 -17.80 0.06
CA ASP A 88 21.26 -18.25 -0.20
C ASP A 88 21.40 -18.92 -1.58
N LYS A 89 22.62 -19.34 -1.93
CA LYS A 89 22.96 -20.05 -3.19
C LYS A 89 22.21 -21.38 -3.38
N LYS A 90 21.64 -21.93 -2.32
CA LYS A 90 20.83 -23.17 -2.36
C LYS A 90 19.33 -22.87 -2.44
N GLY A 91 18.96 -21.59 -2.51
CA GLY A 91 17.56 -21.14 -2.47
C GLY A 91 16.92 -21.25 -1.07
N GLN A 92 17.73 -21.40 -0.02
CA GLN A 92 17.22 -21.43 1.35
C GLN A 92 17.16 -20.02 1.93
N PRO A 93 16.14 -19.69 2.74
CA PRO A 93 16.10 -18.42 3.45
C PRO A 93 17.35 -18.24 4.33
N VAL A 94 18.01 -17.08 4.23
CA VAL A 94 19.16 -16.76 5.09
C VAL A 94 18.74 -16.39 6.52
N ARG A 95 17.49 -15.99 6.66
CA ARG A 95 16.85 -15.62 7.92
C ARG A 95 15.32 -15.55 7.72
N ASN A 96 14.57 -15.24 8.79
CA ASN A 96 13.17 -14.82 8.69
C ASN A 96 13.00 -13.62 7.77
N GLY A 97 11.91 -13.57 7.03
CA GLY A 97 11.55 -12.40 6.23
C GLY A 97 11.28 -11.18 7.11
N ILE A 98 11.82 -10.04 6.76
CA ILE A 98 11.55 -8.76 7.45
C ILE A 98 10.38 -8.10 6.74
N VAL A 99 9.30 -7.75 7.49
CA VAL A 99 8.10 -7.15 6.90
C VAL A 99 8.17 -5.61 6.89
N SER A 100 7.26 -4.99 6.14
CA SER A 100 7.21 -3.52 5.94
C SER A 100 6.99 -2.70 7.22
N SER A 101 6.40 -3.28 8.25
CA SER A 101 6.16 -2.63 9.55
C SER A 101 7.38 -2.66 10.48
N ASP A 102 8.48 -3.29 10.08
CA ASP A 102 9.71 -3.37 10.85
C ASP A 102 10.37 -2.00 11.02
N THR A 103 10.79 -1.69 12.24
CA THR A 103 11.40 -0.42 12.60
C THR A 103 12.82 -0.54 13.13
N ARG A 104 13.44 -1.75 13.04
CA ARG A 104 14.80 -2.03 13.60
C ARG A 104 15.87 -1.07 13.10
N ALA A 105 15.75 -0.61 11.86
CA ALA A 105 16.72 0.28 11.23
C ALA A 105 16.42 1.78 11.45
N GLY A 106 15.50 2.13 12.36
CA GLY A 106 15.11 3.53 12.60
C GLY A 106 16.29 4.45 12.98
N ALA A 107 17.16 3.99 13.89
CA ALA A 107 18.37 4.75 14.25
C ALA A 107 19.33 4.93 13.05
N MET A 108 19.42 3.93 12.19
CA MET A 108 20.23 3.99 10.97
C MET A 108 19.66 4.99 9.96
N VAL A 109 18.34 5.08 9.82
CA VAL A 109 17.69 6.11 8.96
C VAL A 109 18.11 7.50 9.41
N VAL A 110 18.03 7.78 10.72
CA VAL A 110 18.46 9.08 11.27
C VAL A 110 19.95 9.35 10.95
N GLN A 111 20.81 8.36 11.12
CA GLN A 111 22.24 8.48 10.79
C GLN A 111 22.47 8.77 9.31
N LEU A 112 21.81 8.04 8.41
CA LEU A 112 21.92 8.21 6.96
C LEU A 112 21.42 9.59 6.51
N GLN A 113 20.34 10.08 7.11
CA GLN A 113 19.80 11.42 6.87
C GLN A 113 20.77 12.50 7.35
N GLN A 114 21.38 12.35 8.53
CA GLN A 114 22.41 13.26 9.05
C GLN A 114 23.67 13.29 8.16
N GLN A 115 24.00 12.17 7.53
CA GLN A 115 25.09 12.08 6.54
C GLN A 115 24.73 12.74 5.20
N GLY A 116 23.48 13.14 5.01
CA GLY A 116 23.01 13.82 3.79
C GLY A 116 22.97 12.93 2.55
N ILE A 117 22.88 11.60 2.70
CA ILE A 117 22.94 10.70 1.54
C ILE A 117 21.70 10.84 0.63
N GLU A 118 20.60 11.40 1.13
CA GLU A 118 19.42 11.68 0.33
C GLU A 118 19.69 12.63 -0.84
N ALA A 119 20.67 13.52 -0.72
CA ALA A 119 21.11 14.36 -1.82
C ALA A 119 21.65 13.56 -3.03
N VAL A 120 22.17 12.35 -2.79
CA VAL A 120 22.68 11.44 -3.82
C VAL A 120 21.59 10.43 -4.21
N THR A 121 20.85 9.89 -3.24
CA THR A 121 19.94 8.77 -3.46
C THR A 121 18.59 9.22 -4.02
N TYR A 122 18.00 10.29 -3.49
CA TYR A 122 16.66 10.72 -3.90
C TYR A 122 16.55 11.08 -5.40
N PRO A 123 17.49 11.82 -6.03
CA PRO A 123 17.40 12.14 -7.46
C PRO A 123 17.37 10.92 -8.39
N ARG A 124 17.81 9.76 -7.89
CA ARG A 124 17.90 8.49 -8.63
C ARG A 124 16.75 7.56 -8.32
N SER A 125 16.53 7.27 -7.04
CA SER A 125 15.51 6.34 -6.59
C SER A 125 14.10 6.97 -6.49
N LEU A 126 14.03 8.28 -6.30
CA LEU A 126 12.81 9.03 -5.97
C LEU A 126 12.06 8.38 -4.80
N GLN A 127 12.82 7.89 -3.81
CA GLN A 127 12.34 7.31 -2.58
C GLN A 127 12.97 8.04 -1.40
N PRO A 128 12.17 8.64 -0.49
CA PRO A 128 12.68 9.06 0.83
C PRO A 128 13.29 7.85 1.55
N ILE A 129 14.27 8.08 2.41
CA ILE A 129 14.83 6.98 3.19
C ILE A 129 13.84 6.52 4.27
N TRP A 130 13.55 5.21 4.28
CA TRP A 130 12.63 4.61 5.23
C TRP A 130 13.22 3.33 5.83
N ASN A 131 12.95 3.06 7.12
CA ASN A 131 13.56 1.98 7.91
C ASN A 131 13.36 0.56 7.33
N SER A 132 12.28 0.29 6.64
CA SER A 132 12.01 -1.01 6.04
C SER A 132 12.35 -1.10 4.54
N HIS A 133 12.99 -0.10 3.94
CA HIS A 133 13.51 -0.22 2.58
C HIS A 133 14.61 -1.28 2.49
N PRO A 134 14.62 -2.14 1.47
CA PRO A 134 15.66 -3.14 1.27
C PRO A 134 17.08 -2.61 1.39
N ALA A 135 17.41 -1.46 0.81
CA ALA A 135 18.73 -0.85 0.91
C ALA A 135 19.15 -0.56 2.37
N VAL A 136 18.22 -0.05 3.19
CA VAL A 136 18.46 0.28 4.60
C VAL A 136 18.57 -1.00 5.43
N LEU A 137 17.70 -2.00 5.17
CA LEU A 137 17.75 -3.28 5.86
C LEU A 137 19.03 -4.06 5.54
N LEU A 138 19.49 -4.04 4.30
CA LEU A 138 20.76 -4.66 3.89
C LEU A 138 21.93 -3.98 4.58
N ARG A 139 21.96 -2.64 4.67
CA ARG A 139 22.97 -1.92 5.44
C ARG A 139 22.94 -2.29 6.93
N TRP A 140 21.73 -2.43 7.49
CA TRP A 140 21.54 -2.87 8.87
C TRP A 140 22.07 -4.30 9.08
N LEU A 141 21.74 -5.24 8.20
CA LEU A 141 22.24 -6.62 8.26
C LEU A 141 23.77 -6.67 8.18
N LYS A 142 24.38 -5.92 7.26
CA LYS A 142 25.84 -5.83 7.12
C LYS A 142 26.52 -5.47 8.42
N GLN A 143 25.90 -4.60 9.24
CA GLN A 143 26.45 -4.16 10.52
C GLN A 143 26.14 -5.07 11.70
N HIS A 144 24.93 -5.65 11.75
CA HIS A 144 24.44 -6.33 12.94
C HIS A 144 24.34 -7.85 12.79
N GLU A 145 24.21 -8.35 11.56
CA GLU A 145 24.09 -9.77 11.23
C GLU A 145 24.98 -10.12 10.01
N PRO A 146 26.32 -9.91 10.10
CA PRO A 146 27.20 -10.02 8.95
C PRO A 146 27.21 -11.42 8.32
N ALA A 147 27.07 -12.49 9.11
CA ALA A 147 27.05 -13.86 8.60
C ALA A 147 25.82 -14.10 7.70
N GLN A 148 24.63 -13.61 8.08
CA GLN A 148 23.42 -13.66 7.29
C GLN A 148 23.56 -12.80 6.03
N TYR A 149 24.12 -11.60 6.16
CA TYR A 149 24.35 -10.69 5.03
C TYR A 149 25.29 -11.32 3.98
N GLU A 150 26.39 -11.93 4.40
CA GLU A 150 27.33 -12.61 3.51
C GLU A 150 26.70 -13.81 2.79
N ALA A 151 25.80 -14.54 3.48
CA ALA A 151 25.12 -15.71 2.94
C ALA A 151 24.10 -15.35 1.84
N ILE A 152 23.68 -14.10 1.71
CA ILE A 152 22.72 -13.67 0.69
C ILE A 152 23.28 -13.92 -0.71
N ASP A 153 22.53 -14.63 -1.53
CA ASP A 153 22.75 -14.79 -2.96
C ASP A 153 21.75 -13.95 -3.77
N ARG A 154 20.48 -13.91 -3.34
CA ARG A 154 19.44 -13.07 -3.99
C ARG A 154 18.65 -12.27 -3.00
N VAL A 155 18.49 -11.00 -3.34
CA VAL A 155 17.61 -10.04 -2.64
C VAL A 155 16.23 -10.12 -3.27
N LEU A 156 15.23 -10.53 -2.49
CA LEU A 156 13.84 -10.68 -2.90
C LEU A 156 12.92 -9.89 -1.97
N MET A 157 11.71 -9.61 -2.42
CA MET A 157 10.62 -9.09 -1.61
C MET A 157 9.57 -10.20 -1.34
N ALA A 158 8.52 -9.92 -0.59
CA ALA A 158 7.60 -10.94 -0.09
C ALA A 158 7.03 -11.86 -1.19
N HIS A 159 6.43 -11.26 -2.23
CA HIS A 159 5.84 -12.07 -3.30
C HIS A 159 6.90 -12.68 -4.23
N ASP A 160 8.07 -12.05 -4.39
CA ASP A 160 9.17 -12.61 -5.16
C ASP A 160 9.65 -13.93 -4.55
N TYR A 161 9.80 -13.96 -3.22
CA TYR A 161 10.16 -15.19 -2.50
C TYR A 161 9.12 -16.30 -2.67
N LEU A 162 7.83 -15.98 -2.51
CA LEU A 162 6.77 -16.99 -2.65
C LEU A 162 6.60 -17.45 -4.10
N ARG A 163 6.80 -16.56 -5.07
CA ARG A 163 6.86 -16.91 -6.49
C ARG A 163 8.05 -17.81 -6.79
N PHE A 164 9.24 -17.51 -6.23
CA PHE A 164 10.41 -18.38 -6.29
C PHE A 164 10.09 -19.78 -5.73
N ARG A 165 9.40 -19.88 -4.59
CA ARG A 165 9.01 -21.18 -4.01
C ARG A 165 8.09 -21.99 -4.93
N LEU A 166 7.24 -21.33 -5.72
CA LEU A 166 6.41 -22.00 -6.73
C LEU A 166 7.19 -22.44 -7.95
N THR A 167 8.10 -21.61 -8.46
CA THR A 167 8.69 -21.75 -9.79
C THR A 167 10.14 -22.22 -9.79
N GLY A 168 10.89 -21.98 -8.74
CA GLY A 168 12.33 -22.13 -8.69
C GLY A 168 13.11 -20.94 -9.32
N GLU A 169 12.42 -19.94 -9.90
CA GLU A 169 13.01 -18.80 -10.59
C GLU A 169 13.06 -17.57 -9.67
N ALA A 170 14.27 -17.14 -9.30
CA ALA A 170 14.48 -15.97 -8.46
C ALA A 170 14.49 -14.69 -9.31
N THR A 171 13.35 -14.01 -9.38
CA THR A 171 13.16 -12.73 -10.11
C THR A 171 12.58 -11.68 -9.18
N ALA A 172 12.78 -10.40 -9.45
CA ALA A 172 12.23 -9.27 -8.71
C ALA A 172 11.19 -8.50 -9.54
N GLU A 173 9.99 -8.37 -9.02
CA GLU A 173 8.89 -7.69 -9.72
C GLU A 173 9.07 -6.18 -9.65
N ILE A 174 8.93 -5.52 -10.81
CA ILE A 174 9.35 -4.14 -11.03
C ILE A 174 8.58 -3.11 -10.20
N THR A 175 7.26 -3.30 -9.98
CA THR A 175 6.47 -2.30 -9.24
C THR A 175 6.85 -2.27 -7.76
N ASN A 176 7.29 -3.40 -7.21
CA ASN A 176 7.69 -3.50 -5.82
C ASN A 176 9.17 -3.13 -5.62
N ILE A 177 10.07 -3.73 -6.42
CA ILE A 177 11.51 -3.48 -6.27
C ILE A 177 11.90 -2.03 -6.60
N SER A 178 11.13 -1.33 -7.45
CA SER A 178 11.37 0.09 -7.74
C SER A 178 11.23 1.00 -6.51
N GLY A 179 10.57 0.53 -5.45
CA GLY A 179 10.48 1.21 -4.15
C GLY A 179 11.56 0.84 -3.14
N SER A 180 12.63 0.13 -3.54
CA SER A 180 13.61 -0.47 -2.63
C SER A 180 14.76 0.43 -2.18
N ASN A 181 14.97 1.59 -2.81
CA ASN A 181 16.20 2.40 -2.78
C ASN A 181 17.44 1.69 -3.39
N LEU A 182 17.25 0.61 -4.17
CA LEU A 182 18.28 -0.03 -4.98
C LEU A 182 18.10 0.26 -6.47
N PHE A 183 16.95 0.82 -6.85
CA PHE A 183 16.47 0.97 -8.22
C PHE A 183 16.46 2.45 -8.65
N ASN A 184 16.94 2.73 -9.85
CA ASN A 184 16.92 4.05 -10.47
C ASN A 184 15.69 4.21 -11.36
N GLN A 185 14.83 5.17 -11.01
CA GLN A 185 13.59 5.41 -11.75
C GLN A 185 13.79 5.90 -13.18
N GLN A 186 14.93 6.53 -13.48
CA GLN A 186 15.22 7.05 -14.82
C GLN A 186 15.71 5.96 -15.76
N THR A 187 16.67 5.13 -15.31
CA THR A 187 17.25 4.06 -16.12
C THR A 187 16.42 2.78 -16.12
N ALA A 188 15.45 2.66 -15.22
CA ALA A 188 14.62 1.48 -15.02
C ALA A 188 15.41 0.23 -14.66
N ASP A 189 16.47 0.37 -13.88
CA ASP A 189 17.36 -0.70 -13.51
C ASP A 189 17.97 -0.45 -12.11
N TYR A 190 18.64 -1.45 -11.57
CA TYR A 190 19.45 -1.32 -10.36
C TYR A 190 20.57 -0.31 -10.55
N ASP A 191 20.91 0.41 -9.49
CA ASP A 191 21.90 1.49 -9.57
C ASP A 191 23.05 1.25 -8.57
N PRO A 192 24.25 0.94 -9.05
CA PRO A 192 25.43 0.79 -8.19
C PRO A 192 25.76 2.03 -7.37
N VAL A 193 25.39 3.23 -7.84
CA VAL A 193 25.61 4.48 -7.08
C VAL A 193 24.72 4.54 -5.84
N LEU A 194 23.47 4.04 -5.94
CA LEU A 194 22.59 3.89 -4.78
C LEU A 194 23.19 2.91 -3.77
N MET A 195 23.64 1.74 -4.25
CA MET A 195 24.24 0.73 -3.39
C MET A 195 25.50 1.27 -2.67
N ALA A 196 26.35 2.00 -3.39
CA ALA A 196 27.51 2.66 -2.81
C ALA A 196 27.14 3.72 -1.76
N ALA A 197 26.11 4.53 -2.02
CA ALA A 197 25.64 5.53 -1.07
C ALA A 197 25.15 4.90 0.24
N PHE A 198 24.52 3.72 0.17
CA PHE A 198 24.15 2.92 1.34
C PHE A 198 25.30 2.07 1.90
N GLY A 199 26.49 2.03 1.25
CA GLY A 199 27.67 1.24 1.67
C GLY A 199 27.44 -0.28 1.58
N ILE A 200 26.76 -0.72 0.54
CA ILE A 200 26.39 -2.12 0.23
C ILE A 200 26.71 -2.45 -1.23
N GLU A 201 27.85 -2.03 -1.74
CA GLU A 201 28.26 -2.13 -3.16
C GLU A 201 28.18 -3.57 -3.68
N GLU A 202 28.53 -4.54 -2.84
CA GLU A 202 28.51 -5.98 -3.15
C GLU A 202 27.11 -6.53 -3.41
N VAL A 203 26.06 -5.79 -3.07
CA VAL A 203 24.65 -6.19 -3.40
C VAL A 203 24.39 -6.14 -4.90
N ALA A 204 25.22 -5.43 -5.68
CA ALA A 204 25.08 -5.41 -7.14
C ALA A 204 25.10 -6.83 -7.76
N ASP A 205 25.91 -7.73 -7.21
CA ASP A 205 25.98 -9.12 -7.66
C ASP A 205 24.88 -10.02 -7.07
N LYS A 206 24.10 -9.51 -6.14
CA LYS A 206 23.04 -10.23 -5.40
C LYS A 206 21.62 -9.80 -5.80
N THR A 207 21.49 -8.92 -6.77
CA THR A 207 20.17 -8.52 -7.29
C THR A 207 19.55 -9.64 -8.11
N ALA A 208 18.23 -9.78 -8.04
CA ALA A 208 17.49 -10.71 -8.88
C ALA A 208 17.14 -10.05 -10.22
N PRO A 209 17.08 -10.79 -11.35
CA PRO A 209 16.62 -10.23 -12.62
C PRO A 209 15.25 -9.57 -12.50
N LEU A 210 15.08 -8.41 -13.14
CA LEU A 210 13.82 -7.68 -13.13
C LEU A 210 12.75 -8.40 -13.94
N LEU A 211 11.52 -8.31 -13.50
CA LEU A 211 10.35 -8.94 -14.13
C LEU A 211 9.17 -7.97 -14.14
N GLY A 212 8.49 -7.84 -15.27
CA GLY A 212 7.26 -7.06 -15.40
C GLY A 212 6.06 -7.76 -14.75
N SER A 213 5.05 -6.99 -14.36
CA SER A 213 3.89 -7.50 -13.60
C SER A 213 3.13 -8.63 -14.28
N ALA A 214 2.94 -8.55 -15.61
CA ALA A 214 2.26 -9.59 -16.41
C ALA A 214 3.23 -10.54 -17.15
N GLU A 215 4.53 -10.41 -16.95
CA GLU A 215 5.51 -11.32 -17.55
C GLU A 215 5.49 -12.69 -16.89
N LEU A 216 5.77 -13.72 -17.69
CA LEU A 216 5.88 -15.08 -17.20
C LEU A 216 7.13 -15.25 -16.32
N ALA A 217 6.92 -15.47 -15.04
CA ALA A 217 7.99 -15.73 -14.08
C ALA A 217 8.52 -17.17 -14.13
N GLY A 218 7.71 -18.10 -14.60
CA GLY A 218 8.01 -19.51 -14.65
C GLY A 218 6.74 -20.36 -14.54
N GLN A 219 6.92 -21.62 -14.19
CA GLN A 219 5.82 -22.56 -14.02
C GLN A 219 5.92 -23.25 -12.67
N VAL A 220 4.79 -23.65 -12.13
CA VAL A 220 4.74 -24.45 -10.89
C VAL A 220 5.58 -25.71 -11.06
N THR A 221 6.56 -25.91 -10.19
CA THR A 221 7.42 -27.09 -10.19
C THR A 221 6.69 -28.32 -9.68
N ALA A 222 7.20 -29.53 -9.97
CA ALA A 222 6.64 -30.77 -9.45
C ALA A 222 6.63 -30.82 -7.91
N THR A 223 7.66 -30.25 -7.26
CA THR A 223 7.74 -30.17 -5.80
C THR A 223 6.65 -29.25 -5.24
N ALA A 224 6.47 -28.05 -5.79
CA ALA A 224 5.45 -27.11 -5.36
C ALA A 224 4.03 -27.64 -5.62
N ALA A 225 3.82 -28.33 -6.76
CA ALA A 225 2.55 -28.96 -7.11
C ALA A 225 2.07 -29.94 -6.04
N GLY A 226 2.97 -30.78 -5.54
CA GLY A 226 2.67 -31.72 -4.46
C GLY A 226 2.26 -31.06 -3.16
N GLN A 227 2.59 -29.76 -2.98
CA GLN A 227 2.32 -29.01 -1.75
C GLN A 227 1.12 -28.08 -1.86
N CYS A 228 0.91 -27.42 -3.01
CA CYS A 228 -0.11 -26.35 -3.14
C CYS A 228 -1.41 -26.78 -3.83
N GLY A 229 -1.44 -27.96 -4.48
CA GLY A 229 -2.65 -28.46 -5.17
C GLY A 229 -2.85 -27.90 -6.59
N LEU A 230 -1.91 -27.10 -7.10
CA LEU A 230 -1.84 -26.71 -8.50
C LEU A 230 -1.01 -27.74 -9.28
N PRO A 231 -1.35 -28.07 -10.54
CA PRO A 231 -0.53 -28.95 -11.36
C PRO A 231 0.86 -28.38 -11.64
N ALA A 232 1.86 -29.24 -11.77
CA ALA A 232 3.14 -28.85 -12.36
C ALA A 232 2.90 -28.32 -13.78
N GLY A 233 3.60 -27.23 -14.14
CA GLY A 233 3.41 -26.55 -15.42
C GLY A 233 2.36 -25.44 -15.40
N THR A 234 1.60 -25.21 -14.32
CA THR A 234 0.73 -24.03 -14.19
C THR A 234 1.56 -22.75 -14.30
N ALA A 235 1.17 -21.83 -15.19
CA ALA A 235 1.89 -20.58 -15.42
C ALA A 235 1.80 -19.64 -14.21
N VAL A 236 2.93 -19.02 -13.86
CA VAL A 236 3.04 -18.05 -12.76
C VAL A 236 3.60 -16.75 -13.31
N TYR A 237 2.92 -15.63 -13.03
CA TYR A 237 3.24 -14.30 -13.55
C TYR A 237 3.80 -13.39 -12.46
N GLY A 238 4.42 -12.27 -12.86
CA GLY A 238 5.18 -11.38 -12.02
C GLY A 238 4.48 -10.93 -10.74
N GLY A 239 3.34 -10.33 -10.86
CA GLY A 239 2.62 -9.78 -9.72
C GLY A 239 2.71 -8.26 -9.61
N LEU A 240 2.42 -7.71 -8.44
CA LEU A 240 2.48 -6.26 -8.22
C LEU A 240 2.52 -5.89 -6.73
N PHE A 241 2.99 -4.69 -6.47
CA PHE A 241 2.88 -4.03 -5.18
C PHE A 241 1.40 -3.74 -4.85
N ASP A 242 0.97 -3.96 -3.60
CA ASP A 242 -0.43 -3.82 -3.17
C ASP A 242 -1.04 -2.43 -3.43
N VAL A 243 -0.25 -1.35 -3.28
CA VAL A 243 -0.69 0.02 -3.60
C VAL A 243 -0.97 0.17 -5.10
N VAL A 244 -0.13 -0.43 -5.95
CA VAL A 244 -0.35 -0.49 -7.40
C VAL A 244 -1.59 -1.32 -7.71
N GLY A 245 -1.77 -2.45 -7.02
CA GLY A 245 -2.95 -3.29 -7.14
C GLY A 245 -4.25 -2.58 -6.79
N ALA A 246 -4.25 -1.85 -5.68
CA ALA A 246 -5.40 -1.05 -5.27
C ALA A 246 -5.74 0.04 -6.31
N ALA A 247 -4.74 0.72 -6.86
CA ALA A 247 -4.93 1.71 -7.92
C ALA A 247 -5.47 1.07 -9.20
N LEU A 248 -4.88 -0.05 -9.66
CA LEU A 248 -5.33 -0.78 -10.84
C LEU A 248 -6.78 -1.25 -10.72
N CYS A 249 -7.12 -1.89 -9.59
CA CYS A 249 -8.50 -2.32 -9.33
C CYS A 249 -9.48 -1.16 -9.24
N SER A 250 -9.05 -0.01 -8.75
CA SER A 250 -9.84 1.22 -8.77
C SER A 250 -9.99 1.80 -10.18
N GLY A 251 -9.41 1.16 -11.21
CA GLY A 251 -9.49 1.60 -12.59
C GLY A 251 -8.55 2.76 -12.94
N VAL A 252 -7.48 2.94 -12.19
CA VAL A 252 -6.48 3.97 -12.47
C VAL A 252 -5.53 3.45 -13.54
N VAL A 253 -5.81 3.80 -14.79
CA VAL A 253 -5.04 3.42 -15.98
C VAL A 253 -4.50 4.63 -16.73
N ASP A 254 -4.77 5.83 -16.24
CA ASP A 254 -4.36 7.11 -16.82
C ASP A 254 -3.98 8.12 -15.72
N ASP A 255 -3.59 9.31 -16.13
CA ASP A 255 -3.17 10.40 -15.25
C ASP A 255 -4.33 11.34 -14.81
N ARG A 256 -5.59 11.00 -15.14
CA ARG A 256 -6.77 11.80 -14.79
C ARG A 256 -7.47 11.36 -13.52
N THR A 257 -7.08 10.21 -12.99
CA THR A 257 -7.73 9.58 -11.83
C THR A 257 -6.74 9.43 -10.69
N LEU A 258 -7.09 9.96 -9.50
CA LEU A 258 -6.38 9.71 -8.26
C LEU A 258 -7.05 8.56 -7.53
N SER A 259 -6.30 7.51 -7.19
CA SER A 259 -6.75 6.48 -6.26
C SER A 259 -6.55 6.95 -4.82
N ALA A 260 -7.57 6.79 -3.98
CA ALA A 260 -7.48 7.04 -2.55
C ALA A 260 -7.99 5.83 -1.76
N VAL A 261 -7.24 5.39 -0.78
CA VAL A 261 -7.63 4.30 0.13
C VAL A 261 -7.83 4.89 1.52
N ALA A 262 -9.05 4.80 2.03
CA ALA A 262 -9.38 5.16 3.40
C ALA A 262 -9.56 3.88 4.23
N GLY A 263 -8.46 3.38 4.75
CA GLY A 263 -8.41 2.18 5.58
C GLY A 263 -7.83 2.48 6.96
N THR A 264 -7.01 1.59 7.48
CA THR A 264 -6.14 1.84 8.64
C THR A 264 -5.16 2.98 8.32
N TRP A 265 -4.59 2.93 7.10
CA TRP A 265 -3.76 3.98 6.52
C TRP A 265 -4.58 4.86 5.57
N SER A 266 -4.14 6.11 5.42
CA SER A 266 -4.48 6.98 4.32
C SER A 266 -3.45 6.78 3.23
N ILE A 267 -3.87 6.36 2.03
CA ILE A 267 -2.99 6.24 0.86
C ILE A 267 -3.63 6.98 -0.29
N ALA A 268 -2.85 7.78 -0.99
CA ALA A 268 -3.26 8.44 -2.23
C ALA A 268 -2.22 8.15 -3.31
N THR A 269 -2.67 7.79 -4.51
CA THR A 269 -1.81 7.35 -5.62
C THR A 269 -2.27 7.95 -6.93
N CYS A 270 -1.36 8.59 -7.65
CA CYS A 270 -1.54 8.99 -9.04
C CYS A 270 -0.67 8.13 -9.97
N VAL A 271 -1.09 8.01 -11.23
CA VAL A 271 -0.31 7.39 -12.30
C VAL A 271 0.06 8.47 -13.32
N THR A 272 1.29 8.46 -13.80
CA THR A 272 1.80 9.44 -14.78
C THR A 272 2.60 8.75 -15.87
N GLU A 273 2.72 9.39 -17.02
CA GLU A 273 3.58 8.93 -18.13
C GLU A 273 5.03 9.37 -17.96
N ASN A 274 5.27 10.38 -17.14
CA ASN A 274 6.59 10.94 -16.92
C ASN A 274 6.83 11.20 -15.44
N LEU A 275 8.09 11.17 -15.02
CA LEU A 275 8.52 11.66 -13.72
C LEU A 275 8.37 13.19 -13.70
N ILE A 276 7.64 13.71 -12.72
CA ILE A 276 7.37 15.15 -12.59
C ILE A 276 8.28 15.72 -11.48
N PRO A 277 9.15 16.69 -11.81
CA PRO A 277 9.99 17.34 -10.80
C PRO A 277 9.16 18.00 -9.69
N SER A 278 9.58 17.81 -8.44
CA SER A 278 8.94 18.40 -7.28
C SER A 278 9.97 18.73 -6.19
N SER A 279 9.74 19.80 -5.43
CA SER A 279 10.49 20.09 -4.22
C SER A 279 10.05 19.23 -3.03
N HIS A 280 8.83 18.68 -3.07
CA HIS A 280 8.36 17.74 -2.08
C HIS A 280 8.86 16.33 -2.42
N PRO A 281 9.42 15.59 -1.45
CA PRO A 281 10.01 14.27 -1.70
C PRO A 281 8.94 13.18 -1.75
N PHE A 282 8.18 13.12 -2.86
CA PHE A 282 7.22 12.04 -3.10
C PHE A 282 7.91 10.69 -3.26
N ALA A 283 7.18 9.62 -2.92
CA ALA A 283 7.61 8.26 -3.23
C ALA A 283 7.09 7.86 -4.63
N TRP A 284 8.01 7.58 -5.55
CA TRP A 284 7.75 7.16 -6.92
C TRP A 284 8.07 5.69 -7.12
N GLY A 285 7.44 5.07 -8.12
CA GLY A 285 7.79 3.72 -8.55
C GLY A 285 7.29 3.45 -9.95
N ARG A 286 7.66 2.28 -10.48
CA ARG A 286 7.16 1.81 -11.77
C ARG A 286 5.74 1.28 -11.60
N TYR A 287 4.87 1.66 -12.53
CA TYR A 287 3.52 1.11 -12.56
C TYR A 287 3.50 -0.24 -13.30
N CYS A 288 2.44 -1.02 -13.13
CA CYS A 288 2.29 -2.32 -13.80
C CYS A 288 2.15 -2.22 -15.32
N MET A 289 1.96 -1.03 -15.85
CA MET A 289 1.88 -0.71 -17.28
C MET A 289 3.21 -0.13 -17.74
N GLU A 290 3.76 -0.65 -18.83
CA GLU A 290 5.02 -0.19 -19.40
C GLU A 290 5.00 1.32 -19.69
N GLY A 291 6.11 2.01 -19.44
CA GLY A 291 6.25 3.46 -19.64
C GLY A 291 5.49 4.32 -18.65
N ARG A 292 4.85 3.75 -17.62
CA ARG A 292 4.13 4.51 -16.60
C ARG A 292 4.78 4.42 -15.24
N TYR A 293 4.54 5.46 -14.46
CA TYR A 293 5.00 5.59 -13.07
C TYR A 293 3.79 5.74 -12.16
N PHE A 294 3.91 5.25 -10.95
CA PHE A 294 3.04 5.70 -9.88
C PHE A 294 3.79 6.65 -8.95
N VAL A 295 3.06 7.58 -8.38
CA VAL A 295 3.50 8.44 -7.30
C VAL A 295 2.49 8.35 -6.19
N HIS A 296 2.95 8.13 -4.96
CA HIS A 296 2.06 7.97 -3.84
C HIS A 296 2.53 8.71 -2.59
N GLU A 297 1.59 9.05 -1.77
CA GLU A 297 1.78 9.43 -0.38
C GLU A 297 0.90 8.55 0.52
N GLY A 298 1.37 8.30 1.73
CA GLY A 298 0.61 7.55 2.71
C GLY A 298 0.99 7.92 4.13
N SER A 299 0.06 7.73 5.05
CA SER A 299 0.28 7.95 6.48
C SER A 299 -0.59 7.00 7.32
N PRO A 300 -0.16 6.66 8.55
CA PRO A 300 -0.93 5.79 9.43
C PRO A 300 -2.14 6.51 10.07
N THR A 301 -2.58 7.63 9.49
CA THR A 301 -3.65 8.45 10.04
C THR A 301 -4.87 8.46 9.12
N SER A 302 -5.86 7.62 9.42
CA SER A 302 -7.11 7.50 8.67
C SER A 302 -8.24 6.99 9.56
N ALA A 303 -9.10 6.11 9.06
CA ALA A 303 -10.28 5.56 9.75
C ALA A 303 -9.96 4.83 11.06
N SER A 304 -8.71 4.39 11.27
CA SER A 304 -8.23 3.84 12.54
C SER A 304 -8.48 4.77 13.74
N ASN A 305 -8.48 6.11 13.51
CA ASN A 305 -8.80 7.09 14.55
C ASN A 305 -10.27 7.02 14.98
N LEU A 306 -11.21 6.85 14.04
CA LEU A 306 -12.62 6.66 14.37
C LEU A 306 -12.85 5.30 15.05
N ALA A 307 -12.19 4.25 14.59
CA ALA A 307 -12.25 2.93 15.22
C ALA A 307 -11.70 2.97 16.66
N TRP A 308 -10.61 3.71 16.90
CA TRP A 308 -10.11 3.97 18.25
C TRP A 308 -11.15 4.68 19.12
N PHE A 309 -11.78 5.73 18.63
CA PHE A 309 -12.81 6.46 19.35
C PHE A 309 -14.00 5.55 19.71
N LEU A 310 -14.47 4.75 18.75
CA LEU A 310 -15.55 3.79 18.97
C LEU A 310 -15.20 2.79 20.11
N ARG A 311 -13.97 2.26 20.08
CA ARG A 311 -13.49 1.30 21.07
C ARG A 311 -13.35 1.91 22.47
N GLN A 312 -12.82 3.15 22.58
CA GLN A 312 -12.52 3.79 23.85
C GLN A 312 -13.73 4.44 24.52
N PHE A 313 -14.69 4.95 23.74
CA PHE A 313 -15.78 5.80 24.25
C PHE A 313 -17.18 5.26 23.94
N CYS A 314 -17.28 4.17 23.19
CA CYS A 314 -18.57 3.64 22.73
C CYS A 314 -18.65 2.11 22.82
N ASP A 315 -17.92 1.47 23.74
CA ASP A 315 -17.95 0.02 24.01
C ASP A 315 -17.73 -0.86 22.78
N ASN A 316 -17.05 -0.33 21.75
CA ASN A 316 -16.84 -0.97 20.45
C ASN A 316 -18.15 -1.38 19.73
N ASP A 317 -19.23 -0.66 20.00
CA ASP A 317 -20.54 -0.91 19.39
C ASP A 317 -20.60 -0.40 17.96
N HIS A 318 -20.37 -1.28 16.99
CA HIS A 318 -20.39 -0.95 15.55
C HIS A 318 -21.76 -0.46 15.02
N GLN A 319 -22.87 -0.69 15.75
CA GLN A 319 -24.19 -0.19 15.37
C GLN A 319 -24.25 1.35 15.48
N ARG A 320 -23.37 1.95 16.27
CA ARG A 320 -23.27 3.41 16.41
C ARG A 320 -22.84 4.14 15.13
N TYR A 321 -22.23 3.48 14.15
CA TYR A 321 -21.89 4.14 12.89
C TYR A 321 -23.12 4.77 12.19
N ALA A 322 -24.27 4.13 12.25
CA ALA A 322 -25.51 4.71 11.72
C ALA A 322 -25.93 5.98 12.45
N GLN A 323 -25.73 6.03 13.77
CA GLN A 323 -25.97 7.22 14.60
C GLN A 323 -24.94 8.32 14.29
N PHE A 324 -23.66 7.96 14.17
CA PHE A 324 -22.60 8.89 13.81
C PHE A 324 -22.87 9.57 12.46
N ASN A 325 -23.26 8.81 11.46
CA ASN A 325 -23.61 9.35 10.15
C ASN A 325 -24.75 10.39 10.23
N ARG A 326 -25.79 10.13 11.04
CA ARG A 326 -26.88 11.11 11.27
C ARG A 326 -26.35 12.38 11.95
N TRP A 327 -25.57 12.26 13.00
CA TRP A 327 -24.97 13.39 13.68
C TRP A 327 -24.08 14.24 12.75
N VAL A 328 -23.23 13.59 11.98
CA VAL A 328 -22.38 14.27 11.00
C VAL A 328 -23.21 15.00 9.96
N GLN A 329 -24.29 14.38 9.45
CA GLN A 329 -25.20 15.00 8.49
C GLN A 329 -25.88 16.26 9.06
N GLU A 330 -26.31 16.22 10.32
CA GLU A 330 -26.92 17.35 11.01
C GLU A 330 -25.93 18.49 11.24
N ARG A 331 -24.73 18.16 11.76
CA ARG A 331 -23.69 19.13 12.09
C ARG A 331 -23.00 19.72 10.86
N SER A 332 -22.95 19.04 9.73
CA SER A 332 -22.30 19.52 8.49
C SER A 332 -22.90 20.82 7.92
N LYS A 333 -24.10 21.21 8.37
CA LYS A 333 -24.76 22.46 7.97
C LYS A 333 -24.31 23.66 8.79
N GLN A 334 -23.61 23.46 9.88
CA GLN A 334 -23.18 24.48 10.82
C GLN A 334 -21.65 24.58 10.87
N PRO A 335 -21.06 25.73 11.19
CA PRO A 335 -19.63 25.84 11.48
C PRO A 335 -19.29 24.96 12.70
N SER A 336 -18.19 24.22 12.63
CA SER A 336 -17.64 23.51 13.80
C SER A 336 -16.51 24.32 14.40
N ASP A 337 -16.49 24.46 15.72
CA ASP A 337 -15.41 25.16 16.46
C ASP A 337 -14.31 24.18 16.88
N ILE A 338 -14.58 22.86 16.80
CA ILE A 338 -13.63 21.81 17.20
C ILE A 338 -12.75 21.41 16.03
N THR A 339 -11.46 21.34 16.25
CA THR A 339 -10.49 20.73 15.34
C THR A 339 -9.99 19.42 15.94
N PHE A 340 -10.17 18.32 15.23
CA PHE A 340 -9.57 17.04 15.56
C PHE A 340 -8.29 16.83 14.73
N LEU A 341 -7.18 16.56 15.41
CA LEU A 341 -5.92 16.16 14.82
C LEU A 341 -5.81 14.63 14.89
N PRO A 342 -5.94 13.91 13.77
CA PRO A 342 -6.06 12.43 13.75
C PRO A 342 -4.70 11.73 13.84
N TYR A 343 -3.80 12.17 14.71
CA TYR A 343 -2.40 11.71 14.75
C TYR A 343 -2.13 10.67 15.84
N LEU A 344 -3.15 9.88 16.21
CA LEU A 344 -3.02 8.84 17.23
C LEU A 344 -1.99 7.74 16.86
N PHE A 345 -1.78 7.51 15.56
CA PHE A 345 -0.90 6.48 15.03
C PHE A 345 0.30 7.06 14.23
N GLY A 346 0.43 8.36 14.21
CA GLY A 346 1.45 9.11 13.50
C GLY A 346 0.88 10.28 12.72
N SER A 347 1.72 11.21 12.32
CA SER A 347 1.34 12.44 11.61
C SER A 347 1.90 12.46 10.18
N ASN A 348 1.19 13.16 9.28
CA ASN A 348 1.63 13.47 7.92
C ASN A 348 2.06 14.94 7.73
N LEU A 349 2.10 15.72 8.82
CA LEU A 349 2.44 17.15 8.80
C LEU A 349 3.67 17.51 9.66
N GLY A 350 4.36 16.51 10.18
CA GLY A 350 5.58 16.68 10.98
C GLY A 350 5.83 15.49 11.89
N SER A 351 7.07 15.29 12.30
CA SER A 351 7.43 14.23 13.23
C SER A 351 6.89 14.56 14.63
N ASN A 352 6.24 13.59 15.26
CA ASN A 352 5.77 13.66 16.66
C ASN A 352 4.63 14.63 16.96
N LEU A 353 3.81 15.00 15.98
CA LEU A 353 2.55 15.71 16.28
C LEU A 353 1.58 14.78 17.01
N PRO A 354 1.07 15.18 18.20
CA PRO A 354 0.09 14.37 18.93
C PRO A 354 -1.30 14.47 18.31
N GLY A 355 -2.09 13.40 18.46
CA GLY A 355 -3.53 13.46 18.25
C GLY A 355 -4.20 14.32 19.31
N GLY A 356 -5.30 15.01 18.95
CA GLY A 356 -5.99 15.86 19.92
C GLY A 356 -7.28 16.48 19.41
N LEU A 357 -8.10 16.95 20.36
CA LEU A 357 -9.29 17.76 20.13
C LEU A 357 -9.01 19.18 20.66
N ILE A 358 -9.12 20.17 19.81
CA ILE A 358 -8.82 21.58 20.13
C ILE A 358 -10.06 22.41 19.86
N GLY A 359 -10.35 23.38 20.74
CA GLY A 359 -11.53 24.25 20.66
C GLY A 359 -12.76 23.72 21.39
N LEU A 360 -12.63 22.70 22.27
CA LEU A 360 -13.74 22.21 23.08
C LEU A 360 -14.24 23.28 24.03
N GLY A 361 -15.55 23.50 24.05
CA GLY A 361 -16.27 24.34 25.00
C GLY A 361 -17.38 23.57 25.71
N GLY A 362 -17.87 24.07 26.82
CA GLY A 362 -18.89 23.40 27.63
C GLY A 362 -20.27 23.25 26.97
N HIS A 363 -20.46 23.81 25.80
CA HIS A 363 -21.69 23.69 24.99
C HIS A 363 -21.65 22.57 23.96
N HIS A 364 -20.46 21.97 23.72
CA HIS A 364 -20.30 20.89 22.77
C HIS A 364 -20.79 19.56 23.33
N ASP A 365 -21.39 18.76 22.48
CA ASP A 365 -21.86 17.42 22.78
C ASP A 365 -21.09 16.33 22.00
N MET A 366 -21.49 15.08 22.16
CA MET A 366 -20.85 13.95 21.47
C MET A 366 -20.97 14.04 19.94
N ALA A 367 -22.06 14.62 19.43
CA ALA A 367 -22.26 14.76 17.98
C ALA A 367 -21.26 15.76 17.38
N ASP A 368 -20.91 16.82 18.10
CA ASP A 368 -19.90 17.79 17.68
C ASP A 368 -18.51 17.15 17.65
N ILE A 369 -18.19 16.32 18.64
CA ILE A 369 -16.91 15.58 18.68
C ILE A 369 -16.80 14.60 17.51
N VAL A 370 -17.85 13.80 17.28
CA VAL A 370 -17.87 12.84 16.16
C VAL A 370 -17.76 13.57 14.82
N HIS A 371 -18.46 14.68 14.62
CA HIS A 371 -18.34 15.50 13.43
C HIS A 371 -16.89 16.00 13.22
N ALA A 372 -16.23 16.47 14.29
CA ALA A 372 -14.85 16.92 14.23
C ALA A 372 -13.89 15.77 13.88
N ILE A 373 -14.12 14.53 14.36
CA ILE A 373 -13.33 13.34 14.02
C ILE A 373 -13.44 13.02 12.53
N TYR A 374 -14.67 12.98 11.97
CA TYR A 374 -14.89 12.76 10.54
C TYR A 374 -14.17 13.81 9.71
N GLN A 375 -14.31 15.10 10.09
CA GLN A 375 -13.69 16.22 9.38
C GLN A 375 -12.16 16.18 9.48
N GLY A 376 -11.59 15.91 10.65
CA GLY A 376 -10.15 15.84 10.84
C GLY A 376 -9.50 14.71 10.02
N ILE A 377 -10.17 13.56 9.89
CA ILE A 377 -9.72 12.46 9.04
C ILE A 377 -9.77 12.88 7.56
N VAL A 378 -10.84 13.55 7.11
CA VAL A 378 -10.91 14.11 5.74
C VAL A 378 -9.76 15.08 5.49
N PHE A 379 -9.45 15.96 6.43
CA PHE A 379 -8.37 16.94 6.29
C PHE A 379 -6.99 16.27 6.23
N SER A 380 -6.78 15.20 6.97
CA SER A 380 -5.55 14.41 6.88
C SER A 380 -5.35 13.79 5.49
N HIS A 381 -6.42 13.23 4.89
CA HIS A 381 -6.38 12.76 3.51
C HIS A 381 -6.17 13.89 2.50
N LEU A 382 -6.80 15.05 2.75
CA LEU A 382 -6.71 16.21 1.86
C LEU A 382 -5.27 16.74 1.75
N VAL A 383 -4.46 16.63 2.80
CA VAL A 383 -3.02 16.97 2.76
C VAL A 383 -2.31 16.21 1.65
N HIS A 384 -2.52 14.89 1.54
CA HIS A 384 -1.92 14.07 0.50
C HIS A 384 -2.54 14.33 -0.87
N GLN A 385 -3.87 14.42 -0.93
CA GLN A 385 -4.60 14.62 -2.18
C GLN A 385 -4.23 15.97 -2.83
N ASP A 386 -4.18 17.06 -2.05
CA ASP A 386 -3.82 18.39 -2.55
C ASP A 386 -2.39 18.42 -3.13
N ARG A 387 -1.44 17.77 -2.47
CA ARG A 387 -0.06 17.67 -2.96
C ARG A 387 0.02 16.92 -4.27
N LEU A 388 -0.69 15.78 -4.38
CA LEU A 388 -0.69 14.98 -5.61
C LEU A 388 -1.46 15.66 -6.75
N VAL A 389 -2.55 16.36 -6.47
CA VAL A 389 -3.28 17.16 -7.47
C VAL A 389 -2.44 18.36 -7.91
N ALA A 390 -1.69 19.00 -7.00
CA ALA A 390 -0.75 20.07 -7.36
C ALA A 390 0.42 19.54 -8.23
N LEU A 391 0.90 18.32 -7.95
CA LEU A 391 1.91 17.67 -8.78
C LEU A 391 1.37 17.31 -10.18
N ASN A 392 0.15 16.77 -10.23
CA ASN A 392 -0.52 16.37 -11.46
C ASN A 392 -1.88 17.08 -11.62
N PRO A 393 -1.92 18.32 -12.17
CA PRO A 393 -3.15 19.08 -12.34
C PRO A 393 -4.15 18.48 -13.36
N ARG A 394 -3.80 17.39 -14.03
CA ARG A 394 -4.69 16.65 -14.94
C ARG A 394 -5.68 15.76 -14.23
N VAL A 395 -5.56 15.59 -12.90
CA VAL A 395 -6.52 14.82 -12.09
C VAL A 395 -7.89 15.48 -12.14
N GLU A 396 -8.90 14.75 -12.61
CA GLU A 396 -10.29 15.18 -12.78
C GLU A 396 -11.25 14.54 -11.78
N ARG A 397 -10.83 13.44 -11.14
CA ARG A 397 -11.65 12.68 -10.19
C ARG A 397 -10.81 11.91 -9.18
N ILE A 398 -11.44 11.58 -8.06
CA ILE A 398 -10.87 10.71 -7.02
C ILE A 398 -11.67 9.41 -6.98
N ARG A 399 -11.01 8.27 -7.03
CA ARG A 399 -11.60 6.95 -6.77
C ARG A 399 -11.24 6.49 -5.37
N MET A 400 -12.26 6.34 -4.53
CA MET A 400 -12.12 6.01 -3.11
C MET A 400 -12.51 4.56 -2.84
N THR A 401 -11.67 3.87 -2.08
CA THR A 401 -11.92 2.53 -1.53
C THR A 401 -11.69 2.50 -0.02
N GLY A 402 -12.12 1.43 0.63
CA GLY A 402 -11.91 1.21 2.07
C GLY A 402 -13.20 1.33 2.89
N GLY A 403 -13.11 1.01 4.19
CA GLY A 403 -14.27 0.96 5.09
C GLY A 403 -15.15 2.21 5.13
N PRO A 404 -14.60 3.43 5.20
CA PRO A 404 -15.35 4.69 5.16
C PRO A 404 -16.32 4.86 4.00
N THR A 405 -16.11 4.16 2.87
CA THR A 405 -17.01 4.24 1.70
C THR A 405 -18.44 3.77 1.97
N GLN A 406 -18.68 3.10 3.09
CA GLN A 406 -20.00 2.73 3.57
C GLN A 406 -20.82 3.93 4.12
N SER A 407 -20.21 5.11 4.23
CA SER A 407 -20.84 6.32 4.78
C SER A 407 -21.02 7.39 3.70
N ASP A 408 -22.24 7.53 3.17
CA ASP A 408 -22.56 8.54 2.15
C ASP A 408 -22.23 9.96 2.60
N VAL A 409 -22.53 10.29 3.86
CA VAL A 409 -22.23 11.61 4.41
C VAL A 409 -20.74 11.88 4.47
N TRP A 410 -19.94 10.86 4.74
CA TRP A 410 -18.48 10.99 4.76
C TRP A 410 -17.91 11.14 3.36
N MET A 411 -18.40 10.33 2.41
CA MET A 411 -18.00 10.42 1.00
C MET A 411 -18.37 11.79 0.39
N GLN A 412 -19.54 12.30 0.71
CA GLN A 412 -19.92 13.67 0.31
C GLN A 412 -18.98 14.73 0.94
N MET A 413 -18.56 14.54 2.19
CA MET A 413 -17.60 15.45 2.85
C MET A 413 -16.23 15.40 2.15
N PHE A 414 -15.74 14.21 1.75
CA PHE A 414 -14.51 14.07 0.96
C PHE A 414 -14.63 14.77 -0.40
N ALA A 415 -15.72 14.55 -1.15
CA ALA A 415 -15.94 15.21 -2.42
C ALA A 415 -15.96 16.74 -2.27
N ASN A 416 -16.67 17.25 -1.26
CA ASN A 416 -16.74 18.68 -0.97
C ASN A 416 -15.37 19.26 -0.60
N ALA A 417 -14.57 18.57 0.24
CA ALA A 417 -13.26 19.05 0.66
C ALA A 417 -12.26 19.05 -0.49
N GLY A 418 -12.22 17.97 -1.30
CA GLY A 418 -11.32 17.83 -2.44
C GLY A 418 -11.69 18.70 -3.65
N ASN A 419 -12.94 19.18 -3.72
CA ASN A 419 -13.51 19.91 -4.88
C ASN A 419 -13.37 19.14 -6.21
N LEU A 420 -13.42 17.83 -6.14
CA LEU A 420 -13.39 16.91 -7.29
C LEU A 420 -14.53 15.89 -7.15
N PRO A 421 -15.09 15.40 -8.26
CA PRO A 421 -15.96 14.24 -8.23
C PRO A 421 -15.26 13.08 -7.52
N LEU A 422 -15.95 12.48 -6.55
CA LEU A 422 -15.46 11.32 -5.81
C LEU A 422 -16.30 10.11 -6.20
N GLU A 423 -15.64 9.13 -6.79
CA GLU A 423 -16.22 7.86 -7.21
C GLU A 423 -15.89 6.79 -6.15
N VAL A 424 -16.91 6.24 -5.51
CA VAL A 424 -16.76 5.06 -4.65
C VAL A 424 -16.79 3.82 -5.52
N VAL A 425 -15.75 3.03 -5.39
CA VAL A 425 -15.61 1.78 -6.12
C VAL A 425 -15.82 0.63 -5.15
N ASN A 426 -16.87 -0.16 -5.40
CA ASN A 426 -17.16 -1.34 -4.57
C ASN A 426 -16.26 -2.51 -4.99
N ILE A 427 -15.05 -2.55 -4.44
CA ILE A 427 -14.10 -3.63 -4.68
C ILE A 427 -13.79 -4.31 -3.36
N GLN A 428 -14.11 -5.59 -3.31
CA GLN A 428 -13.60 -6.47 -2.25
C GLN A 428 -12.33 -7.16 -2.73
N GLN A 429 -11.44 -7.51 -1.81
CA GLN A 429 -10.22 -8.28 -2.09
C GLN A 429 -9.36 -7.70 -3.22
N SER A 430 -9.12 -6.37 -3.20
CA SER A 430 -8.40 -5.66 -4.26
C SER A 430 -7.04 -6.28 -4.61
N GLY A 431 -6.27 -6.75 -3.61
CA GLY A 431 -4.98 -7.41 -3.84
C GLY A 431 -5.11 -8.71 -4.65
N CYS A 432 -6.00 -9.62 -4.24
CA CYS A 432 -6.25 -10.86 -4.98
C CYS A 432 -6.79 -10.59 -6.39
N ARG A 433 -7.72 -9.64 -6.53
CA ARG A 433 -8.30 -9.28 -7.82
C ARG A 433 -7.26 -8.69 -8.76
N ALA A 434 -6.41 -7.77 -8.28
CA ALA A 434 -5.33 -7.18 -9.07
C ALA A 434 -4.32 -8.25 -9.54
N ALA A 435 -3.95 -9.15 -8.66
CA ALA A 435 -3.09 -10.29 -8.99
C ALA A 435 -3.74 -11.19 -10.06
N ALA A 436 -5.04 -11.49 -9.94
CA ALA A 436 -5.75 -12.26 -10.96
C ALA A 436 -5.81 -11.53 -12.32
N ILE A 437 -5.94 -10.20 -12.32
CA ILE A 437 -5.84 -9.37 -13.55
C ILE A 437 -4.43 -9.51 -14.17
N CYS A 438 -3.36 -9.45 -13.37
CA CYS A 438 -2.00 -9.69 -13.86
C CYS A 438 -1.87 -11.06 -14.54
N ALA A 439 -2.40 -12.10 -13.91
CA ALA A 439 -2.38 -13.45 -14.46
C ALA A 439 -3.21 -13.56 -15.76
N ALA A 440 -4.34 -12.88 -15.85
CA ALA A 440 -5.20 -12.88 -17.03
C ALA A 440 -4.53 -12.15 -18.22
N VAL A 441 -3.90 -10.99 -17.96
CA VAL A 441 -3.13 -10.25 -18.98
C VAL A 441 -1.93 -11.08 -19.43
N GLY A 442 -1.15 -11.63 -18.50
CA GLY A 442 0.01 -12.46 -18.81
C GLY A 442 -0.34 -13.74 -19.59
N ALA A 443 -1.51 -14.32 -19.35
CA ALA A 443 -2.03 -15.48 -20.08
C ALA A 443 -2.61 -15.14 -21.46
N GLY A 444 -2.63 -13.85 -21.86
CA GLY A 444 -3.16 -13.38 -23.13
C GLY A 444 -4.69 -13.37 -23.20
N GLU A 445 -5.40 -13.39 -22.08
CA GLU A 445 -6.85 -13.21 -22.04
C GLU A 445 -7.25 -11.78 -22.43
N TYR A 446 -6.39 -10.82 -22.08
CA TYR A 446 -6.47 -9.41 -22.44
C TYR A 446 -5.15 -8.96 -23.05
N SER A 447 -5.22 -8.07 -24.03
CA SER A 447 -4.03 -7.50 -24.69
C SER A 447 -3.29 -6.48 -23.83
N SER A 448 -3.93 -5.96 -22.78
CA SER A 448 -3.36 -4.96 -21.87
C SER A 448 -4.13 -4.85 -20.55
N PHE A 449 -3.49 -4.24 -19.54
CA PHE A 449 -4.17 -3.89 -18.28
C PHE A 449 -5.34 -2.91 -18.51
N THR A 450 -5.22 -2.00 -19.47
CA THR A 450 -6.31 -1.06 -19.79
C THR A 450 -7.55 -1.80 -20.28
N GLU A 451 -7.38 -2.76 -21.21
CA GLU A 451 -8.48 -3.59 -21.68
C GLU A 451 -9.10 -4.41 -20.53
N ALA A 452 -8.26 -5.07 -19.74
CA ALA A 452 -8.72 -5.86 -18.61
C ALA A 452 -9.57 -5.04 -17.64
N VAL A 453 -9.10 -3.84 -17.27
CA VAL A 453 -9.82 -2.92 -16.37
C VAL A 453 -11.13 -2.44 -16.99
N GLN A 454 -11.17 -2.16 -18.29
CA GLN A 454 -12.41 -1.77 -19.00
C GLN A 454 -13.46 -2.86 -19.00
N VAL A 455 -13.06 -4.13 -19.10
CA VAL A 455 -14.00 -5.28 -19.06
C VAL A 455 -14.48 -5.57 -17.65
N ILE A 456 -13.59 -5.43 -16.67
CA ILE A 456 -13.83 -5.81 -15.27
C ILE A 456 -14.46 -4.65 -14.47
N GLN A 457 -14.76 -3.51 -15.09
CA GLN A 457 -15.19 -2.28 -14.41
C GLN A 457 -16.21 -2.55 -13.30
N PRO A 458 -15.88 -2.21 -12.04
CA PRO A 458 -16.87 -2.27 -10.96
C PRO A 458 -17.90 -1.14 -11.11
N GLU A 459 -19.07 -1.35 -10.55
CA GLU A 459 -20.05 -0.27 -10.38
C GLU A 459 -19.43 0.85 -9.54
N VAL A 460 -19.62 2.09 -9.98
CA VAL A 460 -19.18 3.27 -9.27
C VAL A 460 -20.39 4.11 -8.85
N HIS A 461 -20.33 4.62 -7.62
CA HIS A 461 -21.23 5.65 -7.13
C HIS A 461 -20.49 6.97 -7.02
N THR A 462 -21.01 8.04 -7.65
CA THR A 462 -20.31 9.33 -7.74
C THR A 462 -20.94 10.38 -6.85
N TYR A 463 -20.10 11.02 -6.03
CA TYR A 463 -20.44 12.18 -5.21
C TYR A 463 -19.84 13.43 -5.87
N TYR A 464 -20.70 14.39 -6.20
CA TYR A 464 -20.26 15.67 -6.77
C TYR A 464 -20.05 16.72 -5.68
N PRO A 465 -19.00 17.57 -5.78
CA PRO A 465 -18.75 18.59 -4.79
C PRO A 465 -19.82 19.70 -4.80
N ASP A 466 -20.23 20.14 -3.61
CA ASP A 466 -21.01 21.36 -3.42
C ASP A 466 -20.08 22.55 -3.17
N ALA A 467 -20.20 23.61 -3.98
CA ALA A 467 -19.29 24.75 -3.94
C ALA A 467 -19.38 25.56 -2.61
N ALA A 468 -20.54 25.59 -1.95
CA ALA A 468 -20.69 26.31 -0.68
C ALA A 468 -20.08 25.50 0.46
N ALA A 469 -20.29 24.19 0.47
CA ALA A 469 -19.66 23.26 1.42
C ALA A 469 -18.14 23.23 1.23
N ASN A 470 -17.67 23.24 -0.03
CA ASN A 470 -16.24 23.31 -0.33
C ASN A 470 -15.58 24.54 0.31
N ARG A 471 -16.12 25.74 0.09
CA ARG A 471 -15.57 26.98 0.70
C ARG A 471 -15.45 26.84 2.22
N ARG A 472 -16.54 26.41 2.90
CA ARG A 472 -16.52 26.23 4.37
C ARG A 472 -15.46 25.22 4.82
N LEU A 473 -15.34 24.07 4.13
CA LEU A 473 -14.37 23.06 4.49
C LEU A 473 -12.93 23.50 4.22
N ARG A 474 -12.68 24.27 3.15
CA ARG A 474 -11.35 24.81 2.84
C ARG A 474 -10.92 25.87 3.87
N ASP A 475 -11.82 26.72 4.33
CA ASP A 475 -11.54 27.67 5.42
C ASP A 475 -11.18 26.92 6.72
N ARG A 476 -11.92 25.85 7.04
CA ARG A 476 -11.63 24.97 8.18
C ARG A 476 -10.31 24.23 8.02
N PHE A 477 -10.01 23.76 6.82
CA PHE A 477 -8.74 23.08 6.51
C PHE A 477 -7.54 24.01 6.69
N ALA A 478 -7.64 25.28 6.29
CA ALA A 478 -6.59 26.27 6.56
C ALA A 478 -6.35 26.44 8.07
N GLY A 479 -7.42 26.52 8.87
CA GLY A 479 -7.31 26.54 10.34
C GLY A 479 -6.65 25.28 10.92
N TYR A 480 -7.02 24.10 10.40
CA TYR A 480 -6.40 22.81 10.78
C TYR A 480 -4.89 22.81 10.51
N LEU A 481 -4.45 23.28 9.33
CA LEU A 481 -3.03 23.36 9.00
C LEU A 481 -2.27 24.33 9.92
N ASN A 482 -2.84 25.50 10.23
CA ASN A 482 -2.23 26.47 11.13
C ASN A 482 -2.06 25.90 12.56
N ILE A 483 -3.06 25.17 13.07
CA ILE A 483 -2.98 24.52 14.40
C ILE A 483 -1.90 23.44 14.39
N ALA A 484 -1.85 22.60 13.37
CA ALA A 484 -0.83 21.56 13.25
C ALA A 484 0.59 22.14 13.17
N GLN A 485 0.75 23.24 12.42
CA GLN A 485 2.04 23.93 12.32
C GLN A 485 2.46 24.53 13.68
N ALA A 486 1.58 25.24 14.36
CA ALA A 486 1.88 25.83 15.67
C ALA A 486 2.29 24.78 16.72
N LEU A 487 1.60 23.62 16.72
CA LEU A 487 1.96 22.51 17.61
C LEU A 487 3.31 21.87 17.23
N ASN A 488 3.62 21.76 15.95
CA ASN A 488 4.91 21.24 15.51
C ASN A 488 6.07 22.15 15.93
N GLU A 489 5.92 23.47 15.80
CA GLU A 489 6.88 24.46 16.27
C GLU A 489 7.05 24.39 17.79
N ALA A 490 5.96 24.33 18.55
CA ALA A 490 6.02 24.20 20.01
C ALA A 490 6.75 22.92 20.46
N ASN A 491 6.49 21.78 19.81
CA ASN A 491 7.14 20.52 20.13
C ASN A 491 8.65 20.51 19.79
N GLN A 492 9.07 21.21 18.76
CA GLN A 492 10.49 21.36 18.44
C GLN A 492 11.24 22.12 19.54
N HIS A 493 10.62 23.17 20.08
CA HIS A 493 11.20 23.96 21.19
C HIS A 493 11.20 23.21 22.54
N ALA A 494 10.27 22.28 22.76
CA ALA A 494 10.20 21.51 24.01
C ALA A 494 11.24 20.36 24.09
N ASN A 495 11.82 19.97 22.98
CA ASN A 495 12.80 18.88 22.88
C ASN A 495 14.27 19.41 22.81
N HIS A 496 14.47 20.70 22.93
CA HIS A 496 15.75 21.40 23.10
C HIS A 496 15.88 21.97 24.53
#